data_649dd6e4d8d8e30ad48c4a4bc95a6874
#
_entry.id   649dd6e4d8d8e30ad48c4a4bc95a6874
#
_cell.length_a   1.000
_cell.length_b   1.000
_cell.length_c   1.000
_cell.angle_alpha   90.00
_cell.angle_beta   90.00
_cell.angle_gamma   90.00
#
_symmetry.space_group_name_H-M   'P 1'
#
loop_
_entity.id
_entity.type
_entity.pdbx_description
1 polymer ?
#
loop_
_entity_poly.entity_id
_entity_poly.type
_entity_poly.pdbx_seq_one_letter_code
_entity_poly.pdbx_strand_id
1 'polypeptide(L)'
;MFTMQIPPFTLDRQFQEIGSEVESEVSKVLKGGQYIGGEEIAKFEESFSNLIGVENTIGCNSGTDALVLALRALDIGVGDEVITSSFSFLQLQRLLVQLELILFW
;
A
#
# COMPACT_ATOMS: atom_id res chain seq x y z
N MET A 1 18.60 -14.27 34.71
CA MET A 1 18.20 -12.91 34.35
C MET A 1 17.41 -13.02 33.05
N PHE A 2 16.07 -12.88 33.11
CA PHE A 2 15.23 -12.99 31.92
C PHE A 2 15.31 -11.66 31.18
N THR A 3 15.95 -11.64 30.03
CA THR A 3 15.92 -10.48 29.12
C THR A 3 14.57 -10.51 28.38
N MET A 4 13.67 -9.61 28.75
CA MET A 4 12.44 -9.40 28.03
C MET A 4 12.79 -8.79 26.66
N GLN A 5 12.63 -9.55 25.59
CA GLN A 5 12.76 -9.03 24.24
C GLN A 5 11.42 -8.40 23.83
N ILE A 6 11.45 -7.10 23.60
CA ILE A 6 10.29 -6.36 23.08
C ILE A 6 10.51 -6.22 21.56
N PRO A 7 9.74 -6.91 20.71
CA PRO A 7 9.85 -6.74 19.27
C PRO A 7 9.40 -5.31 18.89
N PRO A 8 9.98 -4.72 17.82
CA PRO A 8 9.61 -3.36 17.37
C PRO A 8 8.15 -3.28 16.93
N PHE A 9 7.57 -4.37 16.46
CA PHE A 9 6.15 -4.52 16.17
C PHE A 9 5.76 -5.99 16.24
N THR A 10 4.46 -6.28 16.45
CA THR A 10 3.87 -7.60 16.33
C THR A 10 2.45 -7.48 15.77
N LEU A 11 2.03 -8.45 14.99
CA LEU A 11 0.67 -8.60 14.48
C LEU A 11 -0.16 -9.62 15.27
N ASP A 12 0.38 -10.18 16.35
CA ASP A 12 -0.26 -11.27 17.10
C ASP A 12 -1.66 -10.88 17.61
N ARG A 13 -1.80 -9.67 18.15
CA ARG A 13 -3.10 -9.19 18.63
C ARG A 13 -4.11 -9.05 17.51
N GLN A 14 -3.70 -8.47 16.41
CA GLN A 14 -4.54 -8.32 15.22
C GLN A 14 -4.98 -9.70 14.70
N PHE A 15 -4.05 -10.65 14.62
CA PHE A 15 -4.36 -12.00 14.17
C PHE A 15 -5.32 -12.73 15.13
N GLN A 16 -5.22 -12.51 16.45
CA GLN A 16 -6.18 -13.05 17.43
C GLN A 16 -7.60 -12.51 17.22
N GLU A 17 -7.74 -11.26 16.79
CA GLU A 17 -9.05 -10.62 16.60
C GLU A 17 -9.68 -11.00 15.25
N ILE A 18 -8.93 -10.93 14.15
CA ILE A 18 -9.48 -11.07 12.79
C ILE A 18 -8.95 -12.28 12.02
N GLY A 19 -8.04 -13.08 12.61
CA GLY A 19 -7.34 -14.14 11.87
C GLY A 19 -8.27 -15.18 11.24
N SER A 20 -9.30 -15.63 11.97
CA SER A 20 -10.26 -16.59 11.44
C SER A 20 -11.08 -16.06 10.27
N GLU A 21 -11.42 -14.78 10.29
CA GLU A 21 -12.12 -14.11 9.19
C GLU A 21 -11.20 -14.00 7.96
N VAL A 22 -9.96 -13.55 8.17
CA VAL A 22 -8.95 -13.47 7.10
C VAL A 22 -8.70 -14.83 6.46
N GLU A 23 -8.50 -15.89 7.24
CA GLU A 23 -8.30 -17.25 6.73
C GLU A 23 -9.49 -17.74 5.91
N SER A 24 -10.71 -17.43 6.34
CA SER A 24 -11.94 -17.76 5.62
C SER A 24 -11.98 -17.07 4.25
N GLU A 25 -11.73 -15.76 4.19
CA GLU A 25 -11.76 -15.00 2.95
C GLU A 25 -10.64 -15.43 1.99
N VAL A 26 -9.41 -15.62 2.48
CA VAL A 26 -8.30 -16.17 1.70
C VAL A 26 -8.65 -17.54 1.11
N SER A 27 -9.28 -18.42 1.92
CA SER A 27 -9.71 -19.74 1.46
C SER A 27 -10.75 -19.68 0.35
N LYS A 28 -11.66 -18.69 0.38
CA LYS A 28 -12.65 -18.48 -0.71
C LYS A 28 -11.96 -18.11 -2.01
N VAL A 29 -11.01 -17.17 -1.96
CA VAL A 29 -10.24 -16.76 -3.15
C VAL A 29 -9.45 -17.93 -3.73
N LEU A 30 -8.78 -18.71 -2.87
CA LEU A 30 -8.00 -19.88 -3.29
C LEU A 30 -8.89 -20.93 -3.99
N LYS A 31 -10.07 -21.21 -3.46
CA LYS A 31 -11.03 -22.16 -4.03
C LYS A 31 -11.68 -21.63 -5.30
N GLY A 32 -11.89 -20.32 -5.40
CA GLY A 32 -12.44 -19.66 -6.56
C GLY A 32 -11.49 -19.59 -7.77
N GLY A 33 -10.18 -19.65 -7.52
CA GLY A 33 -9.15 -19.66 -8.56
C GLY A 33 -8.94 -18.33 -9.28
N GLN A 34 -9.63 -17.26 -8.88
CA GLN A 34 -9.47 -15.95 -9.48
C GLN A 34 -8.47 -15.12 -8.65
N TYR A 35 -7.20 -15.17 -9.05
CA TYR A 35 -6.10 -14.54 -8.32
C TYR A 35 -5.72 -13.16 -8.83
N ILE A 36 -6.18 -12.76 -10.01
CA ILE A 36 -5.87 -11.47 -10.64
C ILE A 36 -7.18 -10.75 -10.97
N GLY A 37 -7.33 -9.55 -10.47
CA GLY A 37 -8.56 -8.78 -10.62
C GLY A 37 -9.74 -9.43 -9.88
N GLY A 38 -10.95 -9.10 -10.29
CA GLY A 38 -12.16 -9.74 -9.83
C GLY A 38 -12.94 -8.99 -8.76
N GLU A 39 -13.95 -9.68 -8.24
CA GLU A 39 -14.94 -9.10 -7.34
C GLU A 39 -14.34 -8.61 -6.02
N GLU A 40 -13.33 -9.31 -5.49
CA GLU A 40 -12.71 -8.96 -4.20
C GLU A 40 -11.93 -7.64 -4.28
N ILE A 41 -11.27 -7.37 -5.42
CA ILE A 41 -10.61 -6.08 -5.65
C ILE A 41 -11.65 -4.96 -5.76
N ALA A 42 -12.72 -5.18 -6.51
CA ALA A 42 -13.78 -4.18 -6.64
C ALA A 42 -14.44 -3.86 -5.29
N LYS A 43 -14.72 -4.86 -4.47
CA LYS A 43 -15.23 -4.66 -3.09
C LYS A 43 -14.26 -3.88 -2.21
N PHE A 44 -12.97 -4.19 -2.32
CA PHE A 44 -11.94 -3.46 -1.58
C PHE A 44 -11.91 -1.99 -2.00
N GLU A 45 -11.86 -1.71 -3.30
CA GLU A 45 -11.83 -0.35 -3.86
C GLU A 45 -13.05 0.47 -3.41
N GLU A 46 -14.25 -0.11 -3.48
CA GLU A 46 -15.50 0.50 -3.03
C GLU A 46 -15.46 0.78 -1.51
N SER A 47 -15.10 -0.22 -0.72
CA SER A 47 -15.04 -0.10 0.74
C SER A 47 -14.03 0.94 1.19
N PHE A 48 -12.87 0.98 0.53
CA PHE A 48 -11.82 1.94 0.84
C PHE A 48 -12.20 3.36 0.40
N SER A 49 -12.84 3.52 -0.78
CA SER A 49 -13.40 4.79 -1.22
C SER A 49 -14.39 5.38 -0.21
N ASN A 50 -15.30 4.54 0.29
CA ASN A 50 -16.27 4.93 1.31
C ASN A 50 -15.60 5.31 2.64
N LEU A 51 -14.56 4.57 3.06
CA LEU A 51 -13.85 4.81 4.31
C LEU A 51 -13.12 6.16 4.32
N ILE A 52 -12.45 6.50 3.21
CA ILE A 52 -11.65 7.73 3.11
C ILE A 52 -12.43 8.91 2.49
N GLY A 53 -13.66 8.68 2.02
CA GLY A 53 -14.54 9.73 1.48
C GLY A 53 -14.12 10.26 0.11
N VAL A 54 -13.58 9.38 -0.76
CA VAL A 54 -13.24 9.72 -2.15
C VAL A 54 -14.17 9.01 -3.13
N GLU A 55 -14.26 9.54 -4.34
CA GLU A 55 -15.14 8.97 -5.36
C GLU A 55 -14.61 7.64 -5.91
N ASN A 56 -13.29 7.54 -6.10
CA ASN A 56 -12.67 6.36 -6.70
C ASN A 56 -11.40 5.95 -5.96
N THR A 57 -11.20 4.65 -5.86
CA THR A 57 -9.95 4.03 -5.38
C THR A 57 -9.49 3.03 -6.42
N ILE A 58 -8.19 2.96 -6.64
CA ILE A 58 -7.59 2.02 -7.59
C ILE A 58 -6.58 1.15 -6.85
N GLY A 59 -6.80 -0.15 -6.84
CA GLY A 59 -5.89 -1.12 -6.26
C GLY A 59 -4.62 -1.27 -7.10
N CYS A 60 -3.48 -1.33 -6.42
CA CYS A 60 -2.18 -1.58 -7.04
C CYS A 60 -1.37 -2.56 -6.19
N ASN A 61 -0.31 -3.12 -6.74
CA ASN A 61 0.46 -4.19 -6.11
C ASN A 61 1.37 -3.72 -4.98
N SER A 62 1.69 -2.42 -4.91
CA SER A 62 2.57 -1.88 -3.86
C SER A 62 2.39 -0.37 -3.67
N GLY A 63 2.77 0.14 -2.49
CA GLY A 63 2.82 1.58 -2.24
C GLY A 63 3.80 2.31 -3.16
N THR A 64 4.86 1.65 -3.61
CA THR A 64 5.81 2.21 -4.58
C THR A 64 5.13 2.46 -5.93
N ASP A 65 4.39 1.47 -6.44
CA ASP A 65 3.65 1.64 -7.69
C ASP A 65 2.50 2.64 -7.55
N ALA A 66 1.85 2.71 -6.38
CA ALA A 66 0.86 3.75 -6.10
C ALA A 66 1.45 5.15 -6.28
N LEU A 67 2.65 5.39 -5.77
CA LEU A 67 3.35 6.68 -5.93
C LEU A 67 3.75 6.95 -7.38
N VAL A 68 4.27 5.94 -8.09
CA VAL A 68 4.59 6.06 -9.53
C VAL A 68 3.36 6.43 -10.33
N LEU A 69 2.26 5.72 -10.11
CA LEU A 69 1.01 5.95 -10.83
C LEU A 69 0.44 7.33 -10.53
N ALA A 70 0.50 7.77 -9.26
CA ALA A 70 0.04 9.09 -8.86
C ALA A 70 0.85 10.21 -9.53
N LEU A 71 2.19 10.12 -9.53
CA LEU A 71 3.06 11.09 -10.19
C LEU A 71 2.81 11.14 -11.70
N ARG A 72 2.67 9.98 -12.34
CA ARG A 72 2.37 9.91 -13.78
C ARG A 72 0.98 10.43 -14.12
N ALA A 73 -0.01 10.18 -13.27
CA ALA A 73 -1.36 10.71 -13.47
C ALA A 73 -1.43 12.25 -13.39
N LEU A 74 -0.49 12.85 -12.64
CA LEU A 74 -0.31 14.30 -12.54
C LEU A 74 0.64 14.87 -13.59
N ASP A 75 1.13 14.03 -14.51
CA ASP A 75 2.11 14.39 -15.56
C ASP A 75 3.42 14.96 -14.97
N ILE A 76 3.78 14.52 -13.76
CA ILE A 76 5.02 14.90 -13.07
C ILE A 76 6.16 14.02 -13.56
N GLY A 77 7.23 14.63 -14.08
CA GLY A 77 8.36 13.95 -14.71
C GLY A 77 9.65 14.77 -14.73
N VAL A 78 10.50 14.48 -15.68
CA VAL A 78 11.84 15.05 -15.81
C VAL A 78 11.82 16.58 -15.73
N GLY A 79 12.55 17.13 -14.76
CA GLY A 79 12.67 18.58 -14.56
C GLY A 79 11.69 19.16 -13.55
N ASP A 80 10.74 18.36 -13.06
CA ASP A 80 9.84 18.78 -11.99
C ASP A 80 10.47 18.61 -10.61
N GLU A 81 9.97 19.37 -9.66
CA GLU A 81 10.45 19.39 -8.27
C GLU A 81 9.41 18.74 -7.36
N VAL A 82 9.86 17.86 -6.44
CA VAL A 82 8.99 17.20 -5.48
C VAL A 82 9.52 17.44 -4.07
N ILE A 83 8.64 17.95 -3.20
CA ILE A 83 8.92 18.14 -1.77
C ILE A 83 8.37 16.93 -1.01
N THR A 84 9.20 16.32 -0.18
CA THR A 84 8.79 15.20 0.67
C THR A 84 9.42 15.29 2.06
N SER A 85 8.92 14.46 2.99
CA SER A 85 9.48 14.34 4.32
C SER A 85 10.83 13.62 4.30
N SER A 86 11.82 14.13 5.04
CA SER A 86 13.11 13.45 5.28
C SER A 86 12.93 12.13 6.08
N PHE A 87 11.89 12.06 6.90
CA PHE A 87 11.50 10.84 7.62
C PHE A 87 10.53 10.03 6.78
N SER A 88 11.06 9.33 5.79
CA SER A 88 10.30 8.53 4.85
C SER A 88 11.06 7.26 4.45
N PHE A 89 10.37 6.38 3.71
CA PHE A 89 10.93 5.12 3.27
C PHE A 89 11.92 5.34 2.12
N LEU A 90 13.12 4.75 2.20
CA LEU A 90 14.19 4.90 1.20
C LEU A 90 13.77 4.63 -0.25
N GLN A 91 12.76 3.79 -0.45
CA GLN A 91 12.26 3.49 -1.80
C GLN A 91 11.54 4.69 -2.44
N LEU A 92 10.92 5.58 -1.65
CA LEU A 92 10.37 6.82 -2.18
C LEU A 92 11.47 7.69 -2.80
N GLN A 93 12.60 7.82 -2.12
CA GLN A 93 13.75 8.57 -2.62
C GLN A 93 14.32 7.95 -3.90
N ARG A 94 14.48 6.62 -3.93
CA ARG A 94 14.94 5.90 -5.11
C ARG A 94 14.00 6.09 -6.30
N LEU A 95 12.70 6.06 -6.05
CA LEU A 95 11.67 6.26 -7.06
C LEU A 95 11.78 7.65 -7.70
N LEU A 96 11.90 8.69 -6.86
CA LEU A 96 12.03 10.07 -7.35
C LEU A 96 13.30 10.25 -8.18
N VAL A 97 14.40 9.62 -7.75
CA VAL A 97 15.65 9.59 -8.54
C VAL A 97 15.49 8.80 -9.86
N GLN A 98 14.77 7.68 -9.85
CA GLN A 98 14.51 6.90 -11.09
C GLN A 98 13.62 7.64 -12.08
N LEU A 99 12.76 8.53 -11.62
CA LEU A 99 11.93 9.38 -12.46
C LEU A 99 12.64 10.68 -12.85
N GLU A 100 13.95 10.82 -12.52
CA GLU A 100 14.77 12.00 -12.77
C GLU A 100 14.16 13.30 -12.19
N LEU A 101 13.45 13.17 -11.07
CA LEU A 101 12.84 14.28 -10.36
C LEU A 101 13.85 14.96 -9.43
N ILE A 102 13.72 16.26 -9.26
CA ILE A 102 14.53 17.04 -8.32
C ILE A 102 13.87 16.93 -6.92
N LEU A 103 14.63 16.39 -5.97
CA LEU A 103 14.14 16.15 -4.61
C LEU A 103 14.51 17.29 -3.68
N PHE A 104 13.52 17.81 -2.95
CA PHE A 104 13.70 18.74 -1.84
C PHE A 104 13.20 18.14 -0.53
N TRP A 105 13.90 18.50 0.59
CA TRP A 105 13.61 18.05 1.96
C TRP A 105 12.97 19.18 2.78
#